data_d83bfb37397c7f32829d254736ef3d29
#
_entry.id   d83bfb37397c7f32829d254736ef3d29
#
_cell.length_a   1.000
_cell.length_b   1.000
_cell.length_c   1.000
_cell.angle_alpha   90.00
_cell.angle_beta   90.00
_cell.angle_gamma   90.00
#
_symmetry.space_group_name_H-M   'P 1'
#
loop_
_entity.id
_entity.type
_entity.pdbx_description
1 polymer ?
#
loop_
_entity_poly.entity_id
_entity_poly.type
_entity_poly.pdbx_seq_one_letter_code
_entity_poly.pdbx_strand_id
1 'polypeptide(L)'
;MKFACYTLGCKVNQYETQAMEQLLMQSGHTLGSFDEICDGYIINTCTVTAVSDKKSRNAIRRVRKLNPNAVVGVCGCYAQSSPDEIRKLDVDVLIGTDGREAFVRHMIDAAQTRQKWDCVDDAGGPRAFEILPAGGLAARTRALLKVEDGCNNFCTYCIIPYARGRVRSMPLDAAVEQAKALAAESYREIVINGIEISSWGWEWKNGSCLRQLLAALCEAVPGVRIRLGSLEPRTIDEAFCKTLSGYANLCPQFHLSLQSGSDTVLKRMHRKYDTARYLESVRLLRKYFPGCAVTTDLIVGFPGETEEEFAESLEFLKTCGLSMFHIFPYSRRKGTSAADMPDQIPNAVKERRAAEAASAAAELEAAYHASMLGTTQQVLFEQEENGLYAGHAMNYVKVYVQAAQLHNELRAVRVTDLCRDGVFGELE
;
A
#
# COMPACT_ATOMS: atom_id res chain seq x y z
N MET A 1 26.16 -2.91 -16.47
CA MET A 1 25.00 -2.53 -17.28
C MET A 1 24.12 -1.59 -16.49
N LYS A 2 23.35 -0.74 -17.17
CA LYS A 2 22.42 0.22 -16.54
C LYS A 2 20.99 -0.27 -16.69
N PHE A 3 20.26 -0.37 -15.58
CA PHE A 3 18.85 -0.77 -15.53
C PHE A 3 17.97 0.36 -15.01
N ALA A 4 16.71 0.38 -15.45
CA ALA A 4 15.71 1.28 -14.90
C ALA A 4 14.46 0.50 -14.49
N CYS A 5 13.84 0.90 -13.37
CA CYS A 5 12.65 0.28 -12.83
C CYS A 5 11.45 1.24 -12.92
N TYR A 6 10.29 0.69 -13.21
CA TYR A 6 9.01 1.41 -13.18
C TYR A 6 7.97 0.63 -12.39
N THR A 7 7.42 1.26 -11.37
CA THR A 7 6.45 0.62 -10.47
C THR A 7 5.06 1.18 -10.67
N LEU A 8 4.11 0.30 -10.88
CA LEU A 8 2.68 0.59 -10.81
C LEU A 8 2.08 -0.17 -9.64
N GLY A 9 1.13 0.44 -8.94
CA GLY A 9 0.33 -0.24 -7.91
C GLY A 9 0.61 0.16 -6.48
N CYS A 10 0.56 -0.81 -5.59
CA CYS A 10 0.54 -0.63 -4.14
C CYS A 10 1.96 -0.59 -3.52
N LYS A 11 2.01 -0.39 -2.20
CA LYS A 11 3.25 -0.41 -1.40
C LYS A 11 4.00 -1.75 -1.51
N VAL A 12 3.28 -2.87 -1.71
CA VAL A 12 3.91 -4.19 -1.93
C VAL A 12 4.71 -4.18 -3.23
N ASN A 13 4.14 -3.68 -4.34
CA ASN A 13 4.89 -3.53 -5.59
C ASN A 13 6.08 -2.58 -5.44
N GLN A 14 5.94 -1.50 -4.66
CA GLN A 14 7.06 -0.58 -4.38
C GLN A 14 8.18 -1.28 -3.62
N TYR A 15 7.87 -2.04 -2.57
CA TYR A 15 8.84 -2.85 -1.84
C TYR A 15 9.55 -3.85 -2.77
N GLU A 16 8.80 -4.59 -3.57
CA GLU A 16 9.35 -5.57 -4.50
C GLU A 16 10.27 -4.92 -5.54
N THR A 17 9.93 -3.72 -6.02
CA THR A 17 10.80 -2.98 -6.96
C THR A 17 12.08 -2.52 -6.27
N GLN A 18 11.99 -1.98 -5.05
CA GLN A 18 13.17 -1.58 -4.28
C GLN A 18 14.11 -2.76 -4.03
N ALA A 19 13.56 -3.93 -3.73
CA ALA A 19 14.34 -5.15 -3.55
C ALA A 19 15.04 -5.56 -4.86
N MET A 20 14.36 -5.50 -5.99
CA MET A 20 14.96 -5.77 -7.31
C MET A 20 16.06 -4.76 -7.66
N GLU A 21 15.89 -3.49 -7.33
CA GLU A 21 16.90 -2.44 -7.48
C GLU A 21 18.15 -2.77 -6.65
N GLN A 22 17.99 -3.19 -5.40
CA GLN A 22 19.11 -3.63 -4.55
C GLN A 22 19.82 -4.85 -5.13
N LEU A 23 19.08 -5.87 -5.57
CA LEU A 23 19.65 -7.08 -6.16
C LEU A 23 20.47 -6.76 -7.43
N LEU A 24 20.02 -5.81 -8.25
CA LEU A 24 20.78 -5.32 -9.40
C LEU A 24 22.08 -4.63 -8.97
N MET A 25 22.04 -3.75 -7.97
CA MET A 25 23.22 -3.06 -7.45
C MET A 25 24.22 -4.04 -6.82
N GLN A 26 23.75 -5.01 -6.04
CA GLN A 26 24.58 -6.07 -5.47
C GLN A 26 25.24 -6.94 -6.52
N SER A 27 24.62 -7.07 -7.70
CA SER A 27 25.17 -7.77 -8.86
C SER A 27 26.12 -6.90 -9.72
N GLY A 28 26.49 -5.71 -9.23
CA GLY A 28 27.44 -4.82 -9.89
C GLY A 28 26.85 -3.98 -11.04
N HIS A 29 25.53 -3.79 -11.05
CA HIS A 29 24.84 -2.98 -12.05
C HIS A 29 24.47 -1.60 -11.50
N THR A 30 24.19 -0.63 -12.38
CA THR A 30 23.79 0.73 -12.00
C THR A 30 22.30 0.95 -12.30
N LEU A 31 21.69 1.83 -11.53
CA LEU A 31 20.31 2.26 -11.75
C LEU A 31 20.27 3.58 -12.51
N GLY A 32 19.31 3.71 -13.42
CA GLY A 32 19.02 4.91 -14.18
C GLY A 32 17.57 5.33 -14.05
N SER A 33 17.26 6.51 -14.59
CA SER A 33 15.88 6.96 -14.70
C SER A 33 15.13 6.16 -15.78
N PHE A 34 13.82 5.95 -15.57
CA PHE A 34 12.97 5.28 -16.55
C PHE A 34 12.85 6.04 -17.90
N ASP A 35 13.22 7.32 -17.91
CA ASP A 35 13.21 8.20 -19.08
C ASP A 35 14.56 8.25 -19.82
N GLU A 36 15.58 7.61 -19.28
CA GLU A 36 16.91 7.51 -19.88
C GLU A 36 17.06 6.24 -20.71
N ILE A 37 18.03 6.25 -21.63
CA ILE A 37 18.43 5.05 -22.35
C ILE A 37 19.20 4.12 -21.40
N CYS A 38 18.64 2.95 -21.16
CA CYS A 38 19.21 1.90 -20.32
C CYS A 38 19.35 0.59 -21.08
N ASP A 39 20.23 -0.31 -20.59
CA ASP A 39 20.43 -1.65 -21.15
C ASP A 39 19.22 -2.56 -20.88
N GLY A 40 18.52 -2.33 -19.75
CA GLY A 40 17.33 -3.07 -19.42
C GLY A 40 16.31 -2.24 -18.62
N TYR A 41 15.04 -2.60 -18.76
CA TYR A 41 13.93 -1.99 -18.03
C TYR A 41 13.10 -3.05 -17.33
N ILE A 42 12.83 -2.84 -16.05
CA ILE A 42 11.93 -3.65 -15.22
C ILE A 42 10.62 -2.88 -15.01
N ILE A 43 9.49 -3.51 -15.37
CA ILE A 43 8.16 -2.94 -15.19
C ILE A 43 7.38 -3.83 -14.24
N ASN A 44 7.20 -3.37 -12.98
CA ASN A 44 6.39 -4.04 -11.98
C ASN A 44 4.94 -3.56 -12.10
N THR A 45 4.06 -4.44 -12.54
CA THR A 45 2.72 -4.11 -13.02
C THR A 45 1.63 -4.28 -11.97
N CYS A 46 0.56 -3.49 -12.12
CA CYS A 46 -0.64 -3.55 -11.29
C CYS A 46 -1.87 -3.90 -12.13
N THR A 47 -2.85 -4.59 -11.52
CA THR A 47 -4.11 -4.99 -12.17
C THR A 47 -5.36 -4.67 -11.32
N VAL A 48 -5.23 -3.86 -10.28
CA VAL A 48 -6.38 -3.51 -9.42
C VAL A 48 -7.48 -2.78 -10.18
N THR A 49 -7.11 -1.96 -11.18
CA THR A 49 -8.05 -1.26 -12.07
C THR A 49 -7.70 -1.44 -13.54
N ALA A 50 -8.69 -1.31 -14.43
CA ALA A 50 -8.46 -1.32 -15.88
C ALA A 50 -7.52 -0.19 -16.36
N VAL A 51 -7.51 0.94 -15.64
CA VAL A 51 -6.58 2.05 -15.89
C VAL A 51 -5.15 1.61 -15.61
N SER A 52 -4.91 0.84 -14.55
CA SER A 52 -3.58 0.30 -14.21
C SER A 52 -3.06 -0.63 -15.30
N ASP A 53 -3.90 -1.50 -15.87
CA ASP A 53 -3.51 -2.37 -16.99
C ASP A 53 -3.10 -1.54 -18.21
N LYS A 54 -3.88 -0.50 -18.55
CA LYS A 54 -3.55 0.41 -19.65
C LYS A 54 -2.22 1.13 -19.41
N LYS A 55 -1.97 1.61 -18.19
CA LYS A 55 -0.70 2.26 -17.81
C LYS A 55 0.48 1.28 -17.95
N SER A 56 0.30 0.01 -17.52
CA SER A 56 1.30 -1.05 -17.66
C SER A 56 1.68 -1.28 -19.12
N ARG A 57 0.69 -1.47 -20.01
CA ARG A 57 0.93 -1.65 -21.44
C ARG A 57 1.60 -0.43 -22.08
N ASN A 58 1.23 0.77 -21.68
CA ASN A 58 1.85 2.00 -22.19
C ASN A 58 3.32 2.12 -21.75
N ALA A 59 3.67 1.76 -20.52
CA ALA A 59 5.04 1.74 -20.03
C ALA A 59 5.91 0.78 -20.86
N ILE A 60 5.42 -0.44 -21.12
CA ILE A 60 6.13 -1.42 -21.96
C ILE A 60 6.38 -0.88 -23.38
N ARG A 61 5.35 -0.33 -24.03
CA ARG A 61 5.50 0.26 -25.37
C ARG A 61 6.44 1.45 -25.40
N ARG A 62 6.45 2.26 -24.35
CA ARG A 62 7.32 3.44 -24.23
C ARG A 62 8.78 3.04 -24.23
N VAL A 63 9.19 2.06 -23.43
CA VAL A 63 10.58 1.64 -23.35
C VAL A 63 11.05 0.97 -24.63
N ARG A 64 10.21 0.20 -25.31
CA ARG A 64 10.50 -0.36 -26.63
C ARG A 64 10.73 0.73 -27.68
N LYS A 65 9.97 1.84 -27.60
CA LYS A 65 10.19 3.00 -28.48
C LYS A 65 11.46 3.78 -28.12
N LEU A 66 11.78 3.90 -26.81
CA LEU A 66 12.93 4.63 -26.31
C LEU A 66 14.25 3.92 -26.66
N ASN A 67 14.33 2.62 -26.42
CA ASN A 67 15.46 1.77 -26.79
C ASN A 67 14.98 0.40 -27.29
N PRO A 68 14.87 0.20 -28.61
CA PRO A 68 14.46 -1.09 -29.20
C PRO A 68 15.36 -2.28 -28.83
N ASN A 69 16.63 -1.99 -28.49
CA ASN A 69 17.62 -3.02 -28.15
C ASN A 69 17.71 -3.33 -26.66
N ALA A 70 17.00 -2.60 -25.80
CA ALA A 70 16.99 -2.87 -24.37
C ALA A 70 16.28 -4.19 -24.04
N VAL A 71 16.69 -4.83 -22.96
CA VAL A 71 15.94 -5.96 -22.40
C VAL A 71 14.76 -5.41 -21.60
N VAL A 72 13.57 -5.92 -21.88
CA VAL A 72 12.34 -5.51 -21.19
C VAL A 72 11.80 -6.68 -20.37
N GLY A 73 11.83 -6.53 -19.05
CA GLY A 73 11.25 -7.47 -18.11
C GLY A 73 9.96 -6.94 -17.49
N VAL A 74 8.99 -7.83 -17.38
CA VAL A 74 7.68 -7.50 -16.81
C VAL A 74 7.31 -8.48 -15.72
N CYS A 75 6.87 -7.97 -14.59
CA CYS A 75 6.42 -8.76 -13.44
C CYS A 75 5.18 -8.11 -12.80
N GLY A 76 4.65 -8.74 -11.75
CA GLY A 76 3.58 -8.18 -10.93
C GLY A 76 2.18 -8.67 -11.28
N CYS A 77 1.16 -8.03 -10.69
CA CYS A 77 -0.20 -8.55 -10.71
C CYS A 77 -0.84 -8.63 -12.10
N TYR A 78 -0.54 -7.67 -13.01
CA TYR A 78 -1.06 -7.73 -14.37
C TYR A 78 -0.37 -8.82 -15.18
N ALA A 79 0.95 -8.97 -15.03
CA ALA A 79 1.71 -10.07 -15.64
C ALA A 79 1.16 -11.44 -15.21
N GLN A 80 0.79 -11.59 -13.94
CA GLN A 80 0.20 -12.82 -13.41
C GLN A 80 -1.23 -13.06 -13.92
N SER A 81 -2.09 -12.05 -13.94
CA SER A 81 -3.51 -12.22 -14.24
C SER A 81 -3.84 -12.24 -15.73
N SER A 82 -2.96 -11.71 -16.57
CA SER A 82 -3.16 -11.57 -18.01
C SER A 82 -1.85 -11.77 -18.81
N PRO A 83 -1.14 -12.88 -18.61
CA PRO A 83 0.18 -13.09 -19.22
C PRO A 83 0.12 -13.07 -20.76
N ASP A 84 -0.95 -13.59 -21.37
CA ASP A 84 -1.11 -13.61 -22.82
C ASP A 84 -1.22 -12.22 -23.44
N GLU A 85 -1.73 -11.24 -22.70
CA GLU A 85 -1.74 -9.85 -23.17
C GLU A 85 -0.32 -9.25 -23.14
N ILE A 86 0.49 -9.61 -22.13
CA ILE A 86 1.87 -9.15 -22.02
C ILE A 86 2.77 -9.81 -23.07
N ARG A 87 2.61 -11.11 -23.32
CA ARG A 87 3.35 -11.86 -24.37
C ARG A 87 3.28 -11.19 -25.75
N LYS A 88 2.15 -10.54 -26.04
CA LYS A 88 1.95 -9.79 -27.31
C LYS A 88 2.72 -8.46 -27.38
N LEU A 89 3.38 -8.02 -26.32
CA LEU A 89 4.06 -6.73 -26.23
C LEU A 89 5.58 -6.82 -26.41
N ASP A 90 6.09 -7.93 -26.95
CA ASP A 90 7.52 -8.18 -27.19
C ASP A 90 8.38 -7.91 -25.94
N VAL A 91 8.11 -8.65 -24.87
CA VAL A 91 8.91 -8.66 -23.65
C VAL A 91 9.96 -9.75 -23.71
N ASP A 92 11.10 -9.56 -23.04
CA ASP A 92 12.20 -10.53 -23.02
C ASP A 92 12.14 -11.42 -21.78
N VAL A 93 11.71 -10.86 -20.63
CA VAL A 93 11.58 -11.61 -19.38
C VAL A 93 10.19 -11.37 -18.81
N LEU A 94 9.44 -12.44 -18.58
CA LEU A 94 8.09 -12.40 -18.01
C LEU A 94 7.99 -13.33 -16.82
N ILE A 95 7.62 -12.79 -15.65
CA ILE A 95 7.21 -13.56 -14.48
C ILE A 95 5.90 -13.01 -13.89
N GLY A 96 5.29 -13.79 -13.01
CA GLY A 96 4.10 -13.38 -12.28
C GLY A 96 4.38 -12.51 -11.06
N THR A 97 3.81 -12.91 -9.93
CA THR A 97 3.89 -12.20 -8.63
C THR A 97 4.87 -12.83 -7.64
N ASP A 98 5.65 -13.80 -8.04
CA ASP A 98 6.64 -14.51 -7.22
C ASP A 98 7.99 -14.60 -7.93
N GLY A 99 9.09 -14.97 -7.21
CA GLY A 99 10.39 -15.21 -7.79
C GLY A 99 11.15 -13.95 -8.24
N ARG A 100 11.16 -12.89 -7.45
CA ARG A 100 11.82 -11.61 -7.78
C ARG A 100 13.33 -11.75 -7.92
N GLU A 101 13.95 -12.59 -7.09
CA GLU A 101 15.38 -12.86 -7.19
C GLU A 101 15.74 -13.58 -8.49
N ALA A 102 14.95 -14.60 -8.87
CA ALA A 102 15.12 -15.30 -10.15
C ALA A 102 14.88 -14.34 -11.33
N PHE A 103 13.89 -13.46 -11.22
CA PHE A 103 13.60 -12.47 -12.26
C PHE A 103 14.79 -11.54 -12.53
N VAL A 104 15.44 -11.02 -11.48
CA VAL A 104 16.63 -10.18 -11.64
C VAL A 104 17.76 -10.96 -12.31
N ARG A 105 17.99 -12.24 -11.95
CA ARG A 105 18.98 -13.09 -12.63
C ARG A 105 18.65 -13.27 -14.11
N HIS A 106 17.38 -13.54 -14.46
CA HIS A 106 16.94 -13.64 -15.84
C HIS A 106 17.06 -12.34 -16.64
N MET A 107 16.84 -11.19 -15.99
CA MET A 107 17.07 -9.88 -16.61
C MET A 107 18.53 -9.66 -16.97
N ILE A 108 19.45 -10.02 -16.08
CA ILE A 108 20.90 -9.91 -16.30
C ILE A 108 21.34 -10.87 -17.42
N ASP A 109 20.88 -12.11 -17.37
CA ASP A 109 21.17 -13.13 -18.39
C ASP A 109 20.63 -12.72 -19.77
N ALA A 110 19.39 -12.30 -19.85
CA ALA A 110 18.78 -11.83 -21.10
C ALA A 110 19.51 -10.62 -21.69
N ALA A 111 20.07 -9.74 -20.85
CA ALA A 111 20.86 -8.59 -21.32
C ALA A 111 22.20 -9.04 -21.94
N GLN A 112 22.78 -10.14 -21.49
CA GLN A 112 24.04 -10.70 -21.98
C GLN A 112 23.85 -11.64 -23.17
N THR A 113 22.85 -12.52 -23.12
CA THR A 113 22.68 -13.64 -24.04
C THR A 113 21.58 -13.44 -25.07
N ARG A 114 20.67 -12.50 -24.84
CA ARG A 114 19.43 -12.32 -25.61
C ARG A 114 18.44 -13.48 -25.49
N GLN A 115 18.64 -14.39 -24.54
CA GLN A 115 17.69 -15.45 -24.22
C GLN A 115 16.41 -14.84 -23.61
N LYS A 116 15.25 -15.29 -24.08
CA LYS A 116 13.95 -14.91 -23.51
C LYS A 116 13.52 -15.90 -22.42
N TRP A 117 12.88 -15.37 -21.37
CA TRP A 117 12.39 -16.13 -20.24
C TRP A 117 10.90 -15.85 -20.02
N ASP A 118 10.10 -16.90 -19.98
CA ASP A 118 8.68 -16.84 -19.61
C ASP A 118 8.43 -17.85 -18.49
N CYS A 119 8.32 -17.35 -17.27
CA CYS A 119 8.24 -18.14 -16.05
C CYS A 119 7.00 -17.77 -15.21
N VAL A 120 5.88 -17.48 -15.86
CA VAL A 120 4.61 -17.24 -15.14
C VAL A 120 4.07 -18.57 -14.65
N ASP A 121 3.97 -18.73 -13.35
CA ASP A 121 3.45 -19.90 -12.66
C ASP A 121 1.96 -19.74 -12.27
N ASP A 122 1.37 -20.80 -11.72
CA ASP A 122 0.02 -20.74 -11.16
C ASP A 122 0.04 -20.11 -9.76
N ALA A 123 -0.59 -18.93 -9.62
CA ALA A 123 -0.73 -18.27 -8.33
C ALA A 123 -1.56 -19.06 -7.30
N GLY A 124 -2.40 -19.99 -7.74
CA GLY A 124 -3.18 -20.87 -6.87
C GLY A 124 -2.38 -22.01 -6.24
N GLY A 125 -1.19 -22.29 -6.78
CA GLY A 125 -0.28 -23.33 -6.28
C GLY A 125 0.37 -22.99 -4.93
N PRO A 126 1.04 -23.96 -4.32
CA PRO A 126 1.77 -23.73 -3.07
C PRO A 126 2.97 -22.80 -3.31
N ARG A 127 3.06 -21.72 -2.53
CA ARG A 127 4.16 -20.76 -2.56
C ARG A 127 4.65 -20.49 -1.15
N ALA A 128 5.95 -20.37 -0.96
CA ALA A 128 6.54 -19.85 0.27
C ALA A 128 6.56 -18.32 0.26
N PHE A 129 6.72 -17.71 1.42
CA PHE A 129 6.97 -16.27 1.49
C PHE A 129 8.40 -15.99 0.97
N GLU A 130 8.53 -15.11 -0.01
CA GLU A 130 9.82 -14.69 -0.56
C GLU A 130 10.39 -13.58 0.31
N ILE A 131 11.49 -13.87 1.03
CA ILE A 131 12.22 -12.89 1.84
C ILE A 131 13.16 -12.13 0.92
N LEU A 132 12.82 -10.89 0.61
CA LEU A 132 13.61 -10.01 -0.24
C LEU A 132 14.37 -8.97 0.60
N PRO A 133 15.49 -8.41 0.11
CA PRO A 133 16.18 -7.35 0.81
C PRO A 133 15.29 -6.12 0.98
N ALA A 134 15.33 -5.50 2.16
CA ALA A 134 14.62 -4.27 2.48
C ALA A 134 15.63 -3.13 2.71
N GLY A 135 15.25 -1.87 2.47
CA GLY A 135 16.13 -0.72 2.67
C GLY A 135 16.98 -0.36 1.43
N GLY A 136 18.22 0.04 1.65
CA GLY A 136 19.21 0.34 0.60
C GLY A 136 18.98 1.62 -0.21
N LEU A 137 18.03 2.47 0.18
CA LEU A 137 17.69 3.73 -0.50
C LEU A 137 17.95 4.91 0.44
N ALA A 138 19.21 5.33 0.55
CA ALA A 138 19.69 6.37 1.47
C ALA A 138 18.95 7.72 1.39
N ALA A 139 18.29 8.01 0.28
CA ALA A 139 17.52 9.24 0.10
C ALA A 139 16.10 9.18 0.70
N ARG A 140 15.67 8.05 1.27
CA ARG A 140 14.33 7.90 1.84
C ARG A 140 14.37 7.92 3.35
N THR A 141 13.44 8.62 3.96
CA THR A 141 13.25 8.70 5.42
C THR A 141 12.45 7.52 5.97
N ARG A 142 11.62 6.88 5.11
CA ARG A 142 10.75 5.75 5.45
C ARG A 142 11.11 4.52 4.65
N ALA A 143 11.25 3.38 5.33
CA ALA A 143 11.42 2.07 4.71
C ALA A 143 10.09 1.32 4.62
N LEU A 144 9.96 0.47 3.62
CA LEU A 144 8.86 -0.49 3.51
C LEU A 144 9.35 -1.85 4.00
N LEU A 145 8.57 -2.53 4.85
CA LEU A 145 8.81 -3.90 5.27
C LEU A 145 7.59 -4.75 4.94
N LYS A 146 7.72 -5.60 3.92
CA LYS A 146 6.66 -6.54 3.53
C LYS A 146 6.70 -7.75 4.44
N VAL A 147 5.65 -7.97 5.21
CA VAL A 147 5.56 -9.06 6.18
C VAL A 147 4.55 -10.14 5.78
N GLU A 148 3.70 -9.84 4.80
CA GLU A 148 2.64 -10.75 4.35
C GLU A 148 2.42 -10.57 2.84
N ASP A 149 1.98 -11.64 2.16
CA ASP A 149 1.55 -11.64 0.78
C ASP A 149 0.39 -12.62 0.56
N GLY A 150 -0.42 -12.35 -0.46
CA GLY A 150 -1.59 -13.13 -0.78
C GLY A 150 -2.83 -12.74 0.05
N CYS A 151 -3.98 -13.36 -0.23
CA CYS A 151 -5.22 -13.08 0.50
C CYS A 151 -6.22 -14.22 0.34
N ASN A 152 -6.89 -14.59 1.44
CA ASN A 152 -7.92 -15.63 1.46
C ASN A 152 -9.36 -15.08 1.57
N ASN A 153 -9.57 -13.76 1.45
CA ASN A 153 -10.89 -13.17 1.67
C ASN A 153 -11.84 -13.37 0.48
N PHE A 154 -11.33 -13.42 -0.74
CA PHE A 154 -12.14 -13.60 -1.97
C PHE A 154 -13.34 -12.65 -2.05
N CYS A 155 -13.11 -11.37 -1.71
CA CYS A 155 -14.12 -10.33 -1.93
C CYS A 155 -14.55 -10.33 -3.40
N THR A 156 -15.84 -10.17 -3.68
CA THR A 156 -16.42 -10.40 -5.00
C THR A 156 -15.85 -9.51 -6.11
N TYR A 157 -15.32 -8.33 -5.74
CA TYR A 157 -14.70 -7.36 -6.67
C TYR A 157 -13.19 -7.55 -6.85
N CYS A 158 -12.54 -8.38 -6.01
CA CYS A 158 -11.09 -8.37 -5.86
C CYS A 158 -10.40 -9.46 -6.68
N ILE A 159 -9.47 -9.06 -7.54
CA ILE A 159 -8.66 -9.97 -8.35
C ILE A 159 -7.42 -10.49 -7.60
N ILE A 160 -7.09 -9.90 -6.47
CA ILE A 160 -5.82 -10.16 -5.76
C ILE A 160 -5.63 -11.61 -5.33
N PRO A 161 -6.63 -12.34 -4.78
CA PRO A 161 -6.46 -13.75 -4.46
C PRO A 161 -6.06 -14.62 -5.65
N TYR A 162 -6.46 -14.21 -6.85
CA TYR A 162 -6.12 -14.91 -8.11
C TYR A 162 -4.76 -14.49 -8.68
N ALA A 163 -4.33 -13.26 -8.39
CA ALA A 163 -3.04 -12.74 -8.86
C ALA A 163 -1.89 -13.06 -7.90
N ARG A 164 -2.13 -13.05 -6.58
CA ARG A 164 -1.07 -13.24 -5.58
C ARG A 164 -1.16 -14.56 -4.81
N GLY A 165 -2.26 -15.28 -4.98
CA GLY A 165 -2.46 -16.57 -4.31
C GLY A 165 -2.87 -16.45 -2.84
N ARG A 166 -2.62 -17.52 -2.09
CA ARG A 166 -3.01 -17.65 -0.68
C ARG A 166 -2.08 -16.86 0.24
N VAL A 167 -2.59 -16.58 1.44
CA VAL A 167 -1.83 -15.95 2.52
C VAL A 167 -0.53 -16.72 2.78
N ARG A 168 0.55 -15.98 2.85
CA ARG A 168 1.87 -16.43 3.27
C ARG A 168 2.59 -15.30 4.01
N SER A 169 3.24 -15.63 5.10
CA SER A 169 3.77 -14.67 6.05
C SER A 169 5.27 -14.79 6.21
N MET A 170 5.93 -13.65 6.41
CA MET A 170 7.33 -13.62 6.81
C MET A 170 7.45 -14.19 8.24
N PRO A 171 8.41 -15.09 8.52
CA PRO A 171 8.70 -15.53 9.89
C PRO A 171 9.02 -14.35 10.81
N LEU A 172 8.63 -14.46 12.08
CA LEU A 172 8.75 -13.40 13.07
C LEU A 172 10.21 -12.94 13.23
N ASP A 173 11.13 -13.89 13.37
CA ASP A 173 12.56 -13.64 13.52
C ASP A 173 13.15 -12.91 12.30
N ALA A 174 12.77 -13.31 11.09
CA ALA A 174 13.19 -12.65 9.87
C ALA A 174 12.66 -11.20 9.79
N ALA A 175 11.41 -10.96 10.20
CA ALA A 175 10.83 -9.62 10.25
C ALA A 175 11.57 -8.71 11.26
N VAL A 176 11.89 -9.25 12.43
CA VAL A 176 12.64 -8.53 13.46
C VAL A 176 14.06 -8.20 13.00
N GLU A 177 14.76 -9.15 12.38
CA GLU A 177 16.11 -8.91 11.87
C GLU A 177 16.13 -7.87 10.74
N GLN A 178 15.16 -7.92 9.81
CA GLN A 178 15.05 -6.87 8.79
C GLN A 178 14.74 -5.50 9.41
N ALA A 179 13.87 -5.43 10.42
CA ALA A 179 13.56 -4.16 11.08
C ALA A 179 14.80 -3.56 11.77
N LYS A 180 15.64 -4.40 12.43
CA LYS A 180 16.90 -3.96 13.03
C LYS A 180 17.91 -3.48 11.97
N ALA A 181 18.00 -4.18 10.83
CA ALA A 181 18.85 -3.76 9.72
C ALA A 181 18.42 -2.39 9.17
N LEU A 182 17.12 -2.17 8.96
CA LEU A 182 16.58 -0.89 8.54
C LEU A 182 16.86 0.24 9.55
N ALA A 183 16.74 -0.04 10.84
CA ALA A 183 17.08 0.91 11.88
C ALA A 183 18.57 1.29 11.85
N ALA A 184 19.46 0.31 11.59
CA ALA A 184 20.90 0.54 11.44
C ALA A 184 21.26 1.38 10.20
N GLU A 185 20.43 1.32 9.13
CA GLU A 185 20.55 2.19 7.95
C GLU A 185 19.99 3.60 8.18
N SER A 186 19.68 3.97 9.41
CA SER A 186 19.15 5.29 9.81
C SER A 186 17.75 5.65 9.32
N TYR A 187 16.93 4.67 8.90
CA TYR A 187 15.53 4.91 8.69
C TYR A 187 14.83 5.28 9.99
N ARG A 188 14.01 6.33 9.95
CA ARG A 188 13.26 6.85 11.12
C ARG A 188 11.84 6.29 11.23
N GLU A 189 11.32 5.72 10.15
CA GLU A 189 10.00 5.09 10.12
C GLU A 189 10.03 3.83 9.25
N ILE A 190 9.45 2.74 9.76
CA ILE A 190 9.23 1.49 9.02
C ILE A 190 7.72 1.33 8.81
N VAL A 191 7.31 1.21 7.55
CA VAL A 191 5.92 0.96 7.17
C VAL A 191 5.73 -0.53 6.98
N ILE A 192 5.00 -1.17 7.89
CA ILE A 192 4.65 -2.58 7.81
C ILE A 192 3.58 -2.75 6.73
N ASN A 193 3.88 -3.50 5.70
CA ASN A 193 2.98 -3.69 4.58
C ASN A 193 2.80 -5.16 4.19
N GLY A 194 1.76 -5.40 3.42
CA GLY A 194 1.38 -6.69 2.86
C GLY A 194 0.14 -6.49 1.98
N ILE A 195 -0.40 -7.55 1.49
CA ILE A 195 -1.66 -7.55 0.75
C ILE A 195 -2.84 -7.46 1.74
N GLU A 196 -2.74 -8.20 2.83
CA GLU A 196 -3.70 -8.18 3.94
C GLU A 196 -2.98 -8.54 5.25
N ILE A 197 -2.27 -7.56 5.82
CA ILE A 197 -1.40 -7.79 6.98
C ILE A 197 -2.11 -8.36 8.20
N SER A 198 -3.44 -8.16 8.31
CA SER A 198 -4.27 -8.73 9.38
C SER A 198 -4.25 -10.26 9.39
N SER A 199 -3.95 -10.89 8.25
CA SER A 199 -3.86 -12.34 8.10
C SER A 199 -2.47 -12.91 8.41
N TRP A 200 -1.51 -12.09 8.84
CA TRP A 200 -0.17 -12.56 9.16
C TRP A 200 -0.18 -13.71 10.17
N GLY A 201 0.47 -14.82 9.82
CA GLY A 201 0.60 -16.01 10.64
C GLY A 201 -0.58 -16.98 10.59
N TRP A 202 -1.69 -16.67 9.89
CA TRP A 202 -2.89 -17.53 9.86
C TRP A 202 -2.64 -18.91 9.24
N GLU A 203 -1.78 -18.99 8.25
CA GLU A 203 -1.46 -20.25 7.57
C GLU A 203 -0.72 -21.23 8.46
N TRP A 204 -0.06 -20.78 9.51
CA TRP A 204 0.70 -21.63 10.44
C TRP A 204 -0.19 -22.37 11.43
N LYS A 205 -1.41 -21.92 11.68
CA LYS A 205 -2.40 -22.52 12.59
C LYS A 205 -1.87 -22.78 14.02
N ASN A 206 -0.94 -21.98 14.48
CA ASN A 206 -0.27 -22.09 15.78
C ASN A 206 -0.65 -20.95 16.75
N GLY A 207 -1.64 -20.13 16.41
CA GLY A 207 -2.07 -18.98 17.20
C GLY A 207 -1.29 -17.70 16.95
N SER A 208 -0.34 -17.69 16.01
CA SER A 208 0.35 -16.47 15.60
C SER A 208 -0.64 -15.44 15.01
N CYS A 209 -0.42 -14.17 15.33
CA CYS A 209 -1.28 -13.08 14.87
C CYS A 209 -0.50 -11.78 14.72
N LEU A 210 -1.04 -10.83 13.95
CA LEU A 210 -0.44 -9.54 13.67
C LEU A 210 -0.02 -8.77 14.94
N ARG A 211 -0.82 -8.83 16.02
CA ARG A 211 -0.50 -8.17 17.29
C ARG A 211 0.85 -8.61 17.85
N GLN A 212 1.18 -9.90 17.80
CA GLN A 212 2.46 -10.43 18.27
C GLN A 212 3.63 -9.93 17.41
N LEU A 213 3.47 -9.92 16.09
CA LEU A 213 4.46 -9.36 15.18
C LEU A 213 4.73 -7.88 15.49
N LEU A 214 3.67 -7.08 15.62
CA LEU A 214 3.80 -5.64 15.87
C LEU A 214 4.44 -5.32 17.21
N ALA A 215 4.07 -6.06 18.27
CA ALA A 215 4.70 -5.93 19.58
C ALA A 215 6.22 -6.21 19.50
N ALA A 216 6.61 -7.34 18.87
CA ALA A 216 8.01 -7.70 18.70
C ALA A 216 8.81 -6.67 17.87
N LEU A 217 8.21 -6.11 16.82
CA LEU A 217 8.83 -5.07 16.01
C LEU A 217 9.00 -3.76 16.81
N CYS A 218 7.99 -3.33 17.55
CA CYS A 218 8.07 -2.14 18.39
C CYS A 218 9.16 -2.28 19.48
N GLU A 219 9.29 -3.45 20.09
CA GLU A 219 10.32 -3.77 21.08
C GLU A 219 11.73 -3.82 20.48
N ALA A 220 11.85 -4.38 19.27
CA ALA A 220 13.14 -4.55 18.61
C ALA A 220 13.76 -3.23 18.14
N VAL A 221 12.95 -2.23 17.80
CA VAL A 221 13.41 -0.94 17.27
C VAL A 221 12.69 0.25 17.94
N PRO A 222 12.86 0.45 19.25
CA PRO A 222 12.09 1.45 20.01
C PRO A 222 12.33 2.91 19.56
N GLY A 223 13.46 3.18 18.90
CA GLY A 223 13.81 4.51 18.36
C GLY A 223 13.28 4.77 16.94
N VAL A 224 12.59 3.81 16.32
CA VAL A 224 12.08 3.90 14.96
C VAL A 224 10.54 3.81 14.98
N ARG A 225 9.84 4.68 14.26
CA ARG A 225 8.40 4.65 14.15
C ARG A 225 7.94 3.41 13.38
N ILE A 226 6.92 2.74 13.88
CA ILE A 226 6.25 1.64 13.20
C ILE A 226 4.89 2.13 12.72
N ARG A 227 4.70 2.17 11.41
CA ARG A 227 3.43 2.52 10.77
C ARG A 227 2.80 1.31 10.11
N LEU A 228 1.50 1.20 10.17
CA LEU A 228 0.76 0.06 9.64
C LEU A 228 0.24 0.34 8.21
N GLY A 229 0.23 -0.70 7.38
CA GLY A 229 -0.56 -0.76 6.18
C GLY A 229 -2.05 -0.95 6.49
N SER A 230 -2.83 -1.36 5.47
CA SER A 230 -4.27 -1.55 5.61
C SER A 230 -4.62 -2.72 6.51
N LEU A 231 -5.62 -2.51 7.36
CA LEU A 231 -6.12 -3.48 8.33
C LEU A 231 -7.56 -3.89 8.00
N GLU A 232 -7.86 -5.14 8.26
CA GLU A 232 -9.23 -5.65 8.26
C GLU A 232 -9.89 -5.31 9.60
N PRO A 233 -11.12 -4.78 9.62
CA PRO A 233 -11.74 -4.25 10.86
C PRO A 233 -11.78 -5.25 12.03
N ARG A 234 -12.01 -6.53 11.78
CA ARG A 234 -12.10 -7.56 12.84
C ARG A 234 -10.79 -7.80 13.60
N THR A 235 -9.66 -7.36 13.05
CA THR A 235 -8.35 -7.43 13.71
C THR A 235 -8.27 -6.49 14.91
N ILE A 236 -9.07 -5.42 14.89
CA ILE A 236 -9.11 -4.43 15.97
C ILE A 236 -10.03 -4.92 17.08
N ASP A 237 -9.48 -5.62 18.02
CA ASP A 237 -10.14 -6.03 19.26
C ASP A 237 -9.51 -5.36 20.50
N GLU A 238 -10.08 -5.59 21.67
CA GLU A 238 -9.60 -5.04 22.94
C GLU A 238 -8.14 -5.46 23.20
N ALA A 239 -7.80 -6.72 22.91
CA ALA A 239 -6.46 -7.26 23.13
C ALA A 239 -5.42 -6.60 22.21
N PHE A 240 -5.77 -6.37 20.92
CA PHE A 240 -4.94 -5.63 19.97
C PHE A 240 -4.67 -4.22 20.49
N CYS A 241 -5.73 -3.47 20.80
CA CYS A 241 -5.61 -2.10 21.24
C CYS A 241 -4.85 -1.96 22.57
N LYS A 242 -5.18 -2.78 23.57
CA LYS A 242 -4.52 -2.75 24.88
C LYS A 242 -3.02 -3.08 24.80
N THR A 243 -2.65 -4.06 24.00
CA THR A 243 -1.23 -4.42 23.82
C THR A 243 -0.47 -3.31 23.12
N LEU A 244 -1.00 -2.82 22.01
CA LEU A 244 -0.25 -1.93 21.13
C LEU A 244 -0.24 -0.47 21.59
N SER A 245 -1.20 -0.03 22.39
CA SER A 245 -1.19 1.33 22.98
C SER A 245 -0.05 1.55 23.98
N GLY A 246 0.61 0.49 24.44
CA GLY A 246 1.79 0.59 25.28
C GLY A 246 3.08 0.98 24.55
N TYR A 247 3.10 0.99 23.22
CA TYR A 247 4.30 1.28 22.43
C TYR A 247 4.27 2.70 21.86
N ALA A 248 5.11 3.58 22.41
CA ALA A 248 5.19 4.98 22.00
C ALA A 248 5.67 5.18 20.54
N ASN A 249 6.36 4.20 19.98
CA ASN A 249 6.85 4.22 18.60
C ASN A 249 5.84 3.68 17.58
N LEU A 250 4.69 3.14 17.99
CA LEU A 250 3.62 2.79 17.06
C LEU A 250 2.86 4.06 16.63
N CYS A 251 2.81 4.29 15.33
CA CYS A 251 2.09 5.44 14.77
C CYS A 251 0.57 5.30 14.98
N PRO A 252 -0.11 6.26 15.64
CA PRO A 252 -1.56 6.23 15.87
C PRO A 252 -2.32 6.63 14.60
N GLN A 253 -2.09 5.91 13.52
CA GLN A 253 -2.77 6.04 12.24
C GLN A 253 -3.17 4.64 11.77
N PHE A 254 -4.46 4.44 11.53
CA PHE A 254 -5.04 3.14 11.21
C PHE A 254 -5.89 3.26 9.94
N HIS A 255 -5.46 2.57 8.88
CA HIS A 255 -6.25 2.45 7.68
C HIS A 255 -7.11 1.20 7.76
N LEU A 256 -8.42 1.36 8.02
CA LEU A 256 -9.37 0.25 8.12
C LEU A 256 -10.17 0.12 6.82
N SER A 257 -10.09 -1.02 6.16
CA SER A 257 -10.73 -1.25 4.86
C SER A 257 -12.26 -1.44 5.00
N LEU A 258 -13.04 -0.34 4.92
CA LEU A 258 -14.51 -0.37 4.99
C LEU A 258 -15.16 -0.86 3.70
N GLN A 259 -14.84 -0.21 2.60
CA GLN A 259 -15.33 -0.44 1.23
C GLN A 259 -16.77 0.06 0.95
N SER A 260 -17.71 -0.06 1.88
CA SER A 260 -19.07 0.50 1.82
C SER A 260 -19.62 0.70 3.24
N GLY A 261 -20.43 1.71 3.44
CA GLY A 261 -21.16 1.93 4.70
C GLY A 261 -22.58 1.34 4.71
N SER A 262 -22.94 0.54 3.73
CA SER A 262 -24.21 -0.18 3.69
C SER A 262 -24.00 -1.68 3.89
N ASP A 263 -24.69 -2.30 4.85
CA ASP A 263 -24.56 -3.72 5.16
C ASP A 263 -24.98 -4.63 4.02
N THR A 264 -25.97 -4.23 3.23
CA THR A 264 -26.41 -4.96 2.05
C THR A 264 -25.34 -4.96 0.95
N VAL A 265 -24.65 -3.85 0.76
CA VAL A 265 -23.51 -3.76 -0.17
C VAL A 265 -22.32 -4.57 0.35
N LEU A 266 -21.97 -4.46 1.64
CA LEU A 266 -20.90 -5.26 2.26
C LEU A 266 -21.16 -6.76 2.10
N LYS A 267 -22.39 -7.21 2.27
CA LYS A 267 -22.78 -8.60 2.02
C LYS A 267 -22.59 -9.01 0.56
N ARG A 268 -23.01 -8.17 -0.41
CA ARG A 268 -22.76 -8.42 -1.84
C ARG A 268 -21.28 -8.42 -2.20
N MET A 269 -20.47 -7.59 -1.52
CA MET A 269 -19.01 -7.57 -1.63
C MET A 269 -18.34 -8.79 -0.97
N HIS A 270 -19.09 -9.65 -0.26
CA HIS A 270 -18.59 -10.78 0.50
C HIS A 270 -17.62 -10.34 1.62
N ARG A 271 -17.88 -9.17 2.25
CA ARG A 271 -17.12 -8.74 3.43
C ARG A 271 -17.51 -9.58 4.65
N LYS A 272 -16.55 -9.75 5.57
CA LYS A 272 -16.69 -10.62 6.75
C LYS A 272 -17.09 -9.84 8.01
N TYR A 273 -17.47 -8.60 7.86
CA TYR A 273 -17.93 -7.67 8.89
C TYR A 273 -19.09 -6.83 8.33
N ASP A 274 -19.83 -6.22 9.23
CA ASP A 274 -20.87 -5.25 9.00
C ASP A 274 -20.46 -3.85 9.51
N THR A 275 -21.33 -2.87 9.34
CA THR A 275 -21.11 -1.49 9.79
C THR A 275 -21.00 -1.40 11.32
N ALA A 276 -21.76 -2.19 12.07
CA ALA A 276 -21.69 -2.22 13.52
C ALA A 276 -20.32 -2.67 14.02
N ARG A 277 -19.77 -3.75 13.44
CA ARG A 277 -18.43 -4.24 13.78
C ARG A 277 -17.33 -3.25 13.39
N TYR A 278 -17.49 -2.55 12.25
CA TYR A 278 -16.56 -1.51 11.84
C TYR A 278 -16.55 -0.34 12.85
N LEU A 279 -17.72 0.15 13.22
CA LEU A 279 -17.85 1.25 14.19
C LEU A 279 -17.28 0.88 15.57
N GLU A 280 -17.46 -0.38 16.00
CA GLU A 280 -16.81 -0.89 17.20
C GLU A 280 -15.27 -0.78 17.12
N SER A 281 -14.68 -1.17 16.01
CA SER A 281 -13.24 -1.04 15.78
C SER A 281 -12.76 0.42 15.89
N VAL A 282 -13.50 1.35 15.30
CA VAL A 282 -13.19 2.79 15.37
C VAL A 282 -13.27 3.28 16.83
N ARG A 283 -14.29 2.86 17.58
CA ARG A 283 -14.45 3.22 19.00
C ARG A 283 -13.30 2.67 19.86
N LEU A 284 -12.90 1.42 19.63
CA LEU A 284 -11.76 0.81 20.34
C LEU A 284 -10.46 1.57 20.04
N LEU A 285 -10.19 1.89 18.79
CA LEU A 285 -9.00 2.68 18.44
C LEU A 285 -8.99 4.02 19.15
N ARG A 286 -10.09 4.77 19.15
CA ARG A 286 -10.15 6.07 19.83
C ARG A 286 -10.02 5.98 21.34
N LYS A 287 -10.54 4.91 21.95
CA LYS A 287 -10.40 4.65 23.38
C LYS A 287 -8.94 4.45 23.79
N TYR A 288 -8.18 3.69 23.00
CA TYR A 288 -6.80 3.33 23.34
C TYR A 288 -5.73 4.23 22.71
N PHE A 289 -6.05 4.91 21.63
CA PHE A 289 -5.18 5.84 20.92
C PHE A 289 -5.90 7.19 20.72
N PRO A 290 -6.01 8.00 21.78
CA PRO A 290 -6.67 9.31 21.68
C PRO A 290 -6.05 10.18 20.59
N GLY A 291 -6.88 10.82 19.76
CA GLY A 291 -6.42 11.64 18.64
C GLY A 291 -5.89 10.85 17.43
N CYS A 292 -6.01 9.53 17.39
CA CYS A 292 -5.56 8.73 16.25
C CYS A 292 -6.30 9.12 14.95
N ALA A 293 -5.57 9.02 13.84
CA ALA A 293 -6.17 9.11 12.51
C ALA A 293 -6.73 7.74 12.11
N VAL A 294 -8.01 7.71 11.77
CA VAL A 294 -8.65 6.54 11.15
C VAL A 294 -9.02 6.89 9.72
N THR A 295 -8.44 6.16 8.77
CA THR A 295 -8.67 6.33 7.33
C THR A 295 -9.29 5.08 6.74
N THR A 296 -9.93 5.21 5.56
CA THR A 296 -10.54 4.07 4.88
C THR A 296 -10.58 4.22 3.36
N ASP A 297 -11.05 3.18 2.70
CA ASP A 297 -11.43 3.18 1.29
C ASP A 297 -12.95 3.06 1.16
N LEU A 298 -13.53 3.77 0.18
CA LEU A 298 -14.93 3.66 -0.25
C LEU A 298 -14.97 3.29 -1.74
N ILE A 299 -15.69 2.22 -2.08
CA ILE A 299 -16.01 1.86 -3.46
C ILE A 299 -17.41 2.37 -3.77
N VAL A 300 -17.56 3.23 -4.79
CA VAL A 300 -18.83 3.75 -5.25
C VAL A 300 -19.26 3.10 -6.56
N GLY A 301 -20.56 2.87 -6.72
CA GLY A 301 -21.13 2.26 -7.93
C GLY A 301 -20.81 0.78 -8.05
N PHE A 302 -20.79 0.06 -6.92
CA PHE A 302 -20.75 -1.40 -6.91
C PHE A 302 -22.02 -1.97 -7.59
N PRO A 303 -21.97 -3.14 -8.28
CA PRO A 303 -23.14 -3.70 -8.93
C PRO A 303 -24.39 -3.77 -8.02
N GLY A 304 -25.50 -3.23 -8.50
CA GLY A 304 -26.76 -3.16 -7.76
C GLY A 304 -26.79 -2.16 -6.60
N GLU A 305 -25.80 -1.29 -6.42
CA GLU A 305 -25.83 -0.25 -5.39
C GLU A 305 -26.90 0.80 -5.70
N THR A 306 -27.89 0.94 -4.81
CA THR A 306 -28.98 1.93 -4.97
C THR A 306 -28.56 3.33 -4.50
N GLU A 307 -29.40 4.36 -4.69
CA GLU A 307 -29.13 5.71 -4.17
C GLU A 307 -29.24 5.73 -2.65
N GLU A 308 -30.17 4.96 -2.07
CA GLU A 308 -30.32 4.83 -0.63
C GLU A 308 -29.11 4.17 0.02
N GLU A 309 -28.58 3.08 -0.55
CA GLU A 309 -27.37 2.40 -0.06
C GLU A 309 -26.12 3.30 -0.17
N PHE A 310 -26.03 4.11 -1.22
CA PHE A 310 -24.97 5.10 -1.33
C PHE A 310 -25.10 6.21 -0.27
N ALA A 311 -26.32 6.72 -0.03
CA ALA A 311 -26.57 7.70 1.01
C ALA A 311 -26.27 7.14 2.42
N GLU A 312 -26.67 5.89 2.71
CA GLU A 312 -26.29 5.16 3.95
C GLU A 312 -24.77 5.14 4.12
N SER A 313 -24.03 4.87 3.05
CA SER A 313 -22.56 4.81 3.10
C SER A 313 -21.94 6.16 3.47
N LEU A 314 -22.43 7.27 2.92
CA LEU A 314 -21.94 8.61 3.25
C LEU A 314 -22.26 8.99 4.69
N GLU A 315 -23.49 8.71 5.15
CA GLU A 315 -23.90 9.01 6.53
C GLU A 315 -23.10 8.17 7.54
N PHE A 316 -22.84 6.91 7.23
CA PHE A 316 -22.01 6.05 8.06
C PHE A 316 -20.57 6.55 8.16
N LEU A 317 -19.96 7.03 7.08
CA LEU A 317 -18.61 7.62 7.09
C LEU A 317 -18.54 8.86 7.99
N LYS A 318 -19.57 9.72 7.95
CA LYS A 318 -19.71 10.87 8.85
C LYS A 318 -19.84 10.42 10.31
N THR A 319 -20.69 9.43 10.58
CA THR A 319 -20.88 8.84 11.93
C THR A 319 -19.56 8.27 12.48
N CYS A 320 -18.74 7.65 11.63
CA CYS A 320 -17.42 7.19 12.02
C CYS A 320 -16.45 8.33 12.34
N GLY A 321 -16.67 9.56 11.84
CA GLY A 321 -15.79 10.71 12.05
C GLY A 321 -14.36 10.43 11.61
N LEU A 322 -14.19 9.91 10.41
CA LEU A 322 -12.90 9.52 9.86
C LEU A 322 -12.02 10.74 9.61
N SER A 323 -10.70 10.57 9.66
CA SER A 323 -9.75 11.63 9.34
C SER A 323 -9.62 11.86 7.84
N MET A 324 -9.86 10.83 7.03
CA MET A 324 -9.85 10.87 5.56
C MET A 324 -10.41 9.55 5.01
N PHE A 325 -10.91 9.56 3.77
CA PHE A 325 -11.15 8.32 3.02
C PHE A 325 -10.88 8.49 1.53
N HIS A 326 -10.38 7.40 0.94
CA HIS A 326 -10.13 7.32 -0.49
C HIS A 326 -11.35 6.78 -1.22
N ILE A 327 -11.62 7.32 -2.40
CA ILE A 327 -12.82 7.01 -3.19
C ILE A 327 -12.40 6.29 -4.46
N PHE A 328 -13.00 5.13 -4.69
CA PHE A 328 -12.75 4.31 -5.87
C PHE A 328 -14.06 4.04 -6.61
N PRO A 329 -14.27 4.59 -7.81
CA PRO A 329 -15.31 4.08 -8.67
C PRO A 329 -15.08 2.59 -8.96
N TYR A 330 -16.12 1.77 -8.77
CA TYR A 330 -16.01 0.34 -9.04
C TYR A 330 -15.46 0.07 -10.44
N SER A 331 -14.39 -0.69 -10.53
CA SER A 331 -13.74 -1.08 -11.78
C SER A 331 -13.98 -2.56 -12.05
N ARG A 332 -14.75 -2.86 -13.09
CA ARG A 332 -15.05 -4.25 -13.49
C ARG A 332 -13.77 -4.99 -13.84
N ARG A 333 -13.52 -6.14 -13.20
CA ARG A 333 -12.32 -6.97 -13.39
C ARG A 333 -12.72 -8.36 -13.87
N LYS A 334 -12.30 -8.73 -15.08
CA LYS A 334 -12.53 -10.08 -15.62
C LYS A 334 -12.00 -11.14 -14.64
N GLY A 335 -12.79 -12.17 -14.38
CA GLY A 335 -12.44 -13.25 -13.45
C GLY A 335 -12.82 -12.99 -12.00
N THR A 336 -13.46 -11.85 -11.68
CA THR A 336 -14.06 -11.60 -10.36
C THR A 336 -15.57 -11.80 -10.40
N SER A 337 -16.16 -12.28 -9.31
CA SER A 337 -17.62 -12.54 -9.24
C SER A 337 -18.45 -11.28 -9.50
N ALA A 338 -17.99 -10.11 -9.02
CA ALA A 338 -18.70 -8.86 -9.24
C ALA A 338 -18.71 -8.40 -10.72
N ALA A 339 -17.78 -8.89 -11.54
CA ALA A 339 -17.78 -8.60 -12.97
C ALA A 339 -18.99 -9.21 -13.70
N ASP A 340 -19.53 -10.31 -13.19
CA ASP A 340 -20.62 -11.07 -13.78
C ASP A 340 -21.96 -10.81 -13.07
N MET A 341 -21.97 -9.98 -12.03
CA MET A 341 -23.22 -9.55 -11.38
C MET A 341 -24.09 -8.73 -12.33
N PRO A 342 -25.41 -8.86 -12.24
CA PRO A 342 -26.34 -7.96 -12.93
C PRO A 342 -26.25 -6.52 -12.38
N ASP A 343 -27.01 -5.62 -12.94
CA ASP A 343 -27.21 -4.25 -12.47
C ASP A 343 -25.88 -3.46 -12.32
N GLN A 344 -25.01 -3.59 -13.32
CA GLN A 344 -23.78 -2.81 -13.41
C GLN A 344 -24.09 -1.32 -13.50
N ILE A 345 -23.53 -0.54 -12.60
CA ILE A 345 -23.78 0.90 -12.50
C ILE A 345 -23.09 1.65 -13.66
N PRO A 346 -23.79 2.56 -14.37
CA PRO A 346 -23.21 3.38 -15.43
C PRO A 346 -22.06 4.28 -14.92
N ASN A 347 -21.08 4.57 -15.77
CA ASN A 347 -19.92 5.40 -15.38
C ASN A 347 -20.33 6.80 -14.94
N ALA A 348 -21.31 7.43 -15.59
CA ALA A 348 -21.79 8.76 -15.18
C ALA A 348 -22.32 8.78 -13.73
N VAL A 349 -23.00 7.71 -13.29
CA VAL A 349 -23.49 7.58 -11.91
C VAL A 349 -22.29 7.39 -10.96
N LYS A 350 -21.31 6.56 -11.30
CA LYS A 350 -20.08 6.39 -10.50
C LYS A 350 -19.33 7.69 -10.34
N GLU A 351 -19.17 8.47 -11.42
CA GLU A 351 -18.48 9.76 -11.40
C GLU A 351 -19.21 10.77 -10.51
N ARG A 352 -20.56 10.86 -10.61
CA ARG A 352 -21.37 11.69 -9.72
C ARG A 352 -21.20 11.29 -8.26
N ARG A 353 -21.36 9.99 -7.93
CA ARG A 353 -21.18 9.48 -6.56
C ARG A 353 -19.77 9.71 -6.05
N ALA A 354 -18.75 9.58 -6.89
CA ALA A 354 -17.37 9.86 -6.51
C ALA A 354 -17.15 11.34 -6.18
N ALA A 355 -17.74 12.25 -6.95
CA ALA A 355 -17.66 13.69 -6.68
C ALA A 355 -18.38 14.08 -5.37
N GLU A 356 -19.55 13.51 -5.12
CA GLU A 356 -20.31 13.72 -3.88
C GLU A 356 -19.56 13.17 -2.66
N ALA A 357 -19.00 11.96 -2.75
CA ALA A 357 -18.16 11.38 -1.71
C ALA A 357 -16.89 12.19 -1.48
N ALA A 358 -16.28 12.79 -2.52
CA ALA A 358 -15.10 13.65 -2.38
C ALA A 358 -15.40 14.91 -1.58
N SER A 359 -16.59 15.51 -1.71
CA SER A 359 -17.01 16.63 -0.85
C SER A 359 -17.08 16.23 0.62
N ALA A 360 -17.71 15.08 0.91
CA ALA A 360 -17.79 14.57 2.28
C ALA A 360 -16.42 14.23 2.86
N ALA A 361 -15.50 13.69 2.05
CA ALA A 361 -14.14 13.41 2.47
C ALA A 361 -13.38 14.69 2.85
N ALA A 362 -13.49 15.73 2.03
CA ALA A 362 -12.84 17.03 2.29
C ALA A 362 -13.36 17.68 3.58
N GLU A 363 -14.67 17.58 3.86
CA GLU A 363 -15.26 18.09 5.13
C GLU A 363 -14.68 17.36 6.35
N LEU A 364 -14.57 16.03 6.30
CA LEU A 364 -14.02 15.23 7.40
C LEU A 364 -12.53 15.50 7.60
N GLU A 365 -11.76 15.60 6.52
CA GLU A 365 -10.33 15.88 6.56
C GLU A 365 -10.07 17.29 7.16
N ALA A 366 -10.83 18.30 6.73
CA ALA A 366 -10.72 19.63 7.28
C ALA A 366 -11.06 19.67 8.78
N ALA A 367 -12.11 18.95 9.21
CA ALA A 367 -12.47 18.84 10.61
C ALA A 367 -11.38 18.13 11.44
N TYR A 368 -10.75 17.10 10.91
CA TYR A 368 -9.63 16.42 11.57
C TYR A 368 -8.41 17.33 11.69
N HIS A 369 -8.02 18.02 10.61
CA HIS A 369 -6.92 18.99 10.63
C HIS A 369 -7.18 20.12 11.65
N ALA A 370 -8.40 20.65 11.69
CA ALA A 370 -8.79 21.66 12.65
C ALA A 370 -8.65 21.19 14.11
N SER A 371 -8.89 19.92 14.39
CA SER A 371 -8.71 19.36 15.73
C SER A 371 -7.25 19.31 16.19
N MET A 372 -6.30 19.48 15.29
CA MET A 372 -4.87 19.50 15.60
C MET A 372 -4.33 20.88 15.97
N LEU A 373 -5.09 21.96 15.73
CA LEU A 373 -4.64 23.34 16.03
C LEU A 373 -4.28 23.49 17.52
N GLY A 374 -3.12 24.08 17.78
CA GLY A 374 -2.58 24.28 19.11
C GLY A 374 -1.97 23.03 19.77
N THR A 375 -2.00 21.86 19.10
CA THR A 375 -1.35 20.64 19.60
C THR A 375 0.11 20.57 19.16
N THR A 376 0.94 19.84 19.93
CA THR A 376 2.30 19.51 19.54
C THR A 376 2.37 18.14 18.91
N GLN A 377 2.99 18.06 17.74
CA GLN A 377 3.12 16.83 16.97
C GLN A 377 4.60 16.46 16.77
N GLN A 378 4.93 15.19 16.89
CA GLN A 378 6.23 14.69 16.45
C GLN A 378 6.22 14.49 14.94
N VAL A 379 7.03 15.23 14.20
CA VAL A 379 7.05 15.25 12.73
C VAL A 379 8.36 14.67 12.22
N LEU A 380 8.28 13.72 11.28
CA LEU A 380 9.41 13.25 10.49
C LEU A 380 9.47 14.07 9.20
N PHE A 381 10.53 14.88 9.07
CA PHE A 381 10.72 15.74 7.91
C PHE A 381 11.37 15.00 6.76
N GLU A 382 10.90 15.26 5.54
CA GLU A 382 11.26 14.51 4.35
C GLU A 382 11.94 15.36 3.29
N GLN A 383 11.33 16.46 2.88
CA GLN A 383 11.83 17.27 1.76
C GLN A 383 11.35 18.73 1.88
N GLU A 384 12.05 19.59 1.13
CA GLU A 384 11.60 20.95 0.92
C GLU A 384 10.55 21.02 -0.19
N GLU A 385 9.47 21.76 0.03
CA GLU A 385 8.39 22.03 -0.90
C GLU A 385 8.05 23.52 -0.90
N ASN A 386 8.29 24.22 -2.01
CA ASN A 386 7.96 25.64 -2.19
C ASN A 386 8.51 26.56 -1.09
N GLY A 387 9.73 26.33 -0.61
CA GLY A 387 10.39 27.13 0.41
C GLY A 387 9.97 26.80 1.86
N LEU A 388 9.19 25.75 2.06
CA LEU A 388 8.84 25.20 3.36
C LEU A 388 9.38 23.77 3.47
N TYR A 389 9.74 23.34 4.67
CA TYR A 389 10.09 21.93 4.89
C TYR A 389 8.82 21.15 5.24
N ALA A 390 8.59 20.06 4.49
CA ALA A 390 7.43 19.20 4.64
C ALA A 390 7.81 17.89 5.33
N GLY A 391 6.95 17.41 6.21
CA GLY A 391 7.08 16.12 6.88
C GLY A 391 5.72 15.55 7.28
N HIS A 392 5.74 14.38 7.90
CA HIS A 392 4.50 13.74 8.39
C HIS A 392 4.55 13.53 9.90
N ALA A 393 3.46 13.93 10.54
CA ALA A 393 3.22 13.62 11.94
C ALA A 393 2.99 12.11 12.15
N MET A 394 2.98 11.64 13.39
CA MET A 394 2.72 10.23 13.69
C MET A 394 1.33 9.77 13.23
N ASN A 395 0.33 10.65 13.25
CA ASN A 395 -1.02 10.41 12.71
C ASN A 395 -1.12 10.57 11.18
N TYR A 396 0.02 10.75 10.50
CA TYR A 396 0.17 10.87 9.04
C TYR A 396 -0.34 12.18 8.42
N VAL A 397 -0.71 13.16 9.21
CA VAL A 397 -1.00 14.50 8.69
C VAL A 397 0.29 15.17 8.23
N LYS A 398 0.24 15.80 7.07
CA LYS A 398 1.35 16.55 6.49
C LYS A 398 1.52 17.88 7.24
N VAL A 399 2.74 18.17 7.64
CA VAL A 399 3.07 19.37 8.41
C VAL A 399 4.15 20.16 7.68
N TYR A 400 3.92 21.45 7.53
CA TYR A 400 4.85 22.40 6.92
C TYR A 400 5.42 23.36 7.95
N VAL A 401 6.74 23.58 7.89
CA VAL A 401 7.44 24.53 8.77
C VAL A 401 8.36 25.42 7.94
N GLN A 402 8.57 26.66 8.41
CA GLN A 402 9.59 27.56 7.86
C GLN A 402 10.93 27.22 8.49
N ALA A 403 11.69 26.33 7.86
CA ALA A 403 13.02 25.91 8.32
C ALA A 403 13.84 25.37 7.14
N ALA A 404 15.12 25.08 7.38
CA ALA A 404 16.02 24.49 6.40
C ALA A 404 16.73 23.28 6.99
N GLN A 405 17.19 22.35 6.13
CA GLN A 405 18.04 21.22 6.48
C GLN A 405 17.44 20.23 7.50
N LEU A 406 16.15 19.95 7.38
CA LEU A 406 15.45 19.01 8.27
C LEU A 406 15.33 17.57 7.71
N HIS A 407 15.98 17.25 6.58
CA HIS A 407 15.85 15.92 5.97
C HIS A 407 16.16 14.79 6.97
N ASN A 408 15.24 13.83 7.09
CA ASN A 408 15.32 12.68 8.00
C ASN A 408 15.40 13.04 9.50
N GLU A 409 14.95 14.24 9.90
CA GLU A 409 14.87 14.65 11.30
C GLU A 409 13.48 14.46 11.89
N LEU A 410 13.46 14.00 13.14
CA LEU A 410 12.27 13.97 13.99
C LEU A 410 12.27 15.19 14.89
N ARG A 411 11.24 16.04 14.77
CA ARG A 411 11.11 17.27 15.57
C ARG A 411 9.72 17.42 16.16
N ALA A 412 9.66 18.03 17.32
CA ALA A 412 8.41 18.52 17.90
C ALA A 412 7.99 19.79 17.17
N VAL A 413 6.72 19.85 16.76
CA VAL A 413 6.13 20.97 16.02
C VAL A 413 4.79 21.32 16.66
N ARG A 414 4.61 22.58 17.04
CA ARG A 414 3.33 23.13 17.44
C ARG A 414 2.52 23.52 16.20
N VAL A 415 1.35 22.94 16.03
CA VAL A 415 0.46 23.24 14.90
C VAL A 415 -0.18 24.60 15.11
N THR A 416 -0.02 25.52 14.14
CA THR A 416 -0.48 26.91 14.22
C THR A 416 -1.66 27.22 13.32
N ASP A 417 -1.65 26.71 12.08
CA ASP A 417 -2.62 27.05 11.06
C ASP A 417 -2.98 25.86 10.17
N LEU A 418 -4.09 25.99 9.45
CA LEU A 418 -4.53 25.04 8.42
C LEU A 418 -3.91 25.39 7.07
N CYS A 419 -3.61 24.36 6.27
CA CYS A 419 -3.31 24.55 4.85
C CYS A 419 -4.12 23.55 4.00
N ARG A 420 -3.97 23.65 2.67
CA ARG A 420 -4.82 22.90 1.74
C ARG A 420 -4.73 21.37 1.91
N ASP A 421 -3.53 20.85 2.16
CA ASP A 421 -3.23 19.42 2.20
C ASP A 421 -2.57 18.98 3.52
N GLY A 422 -2.79 19.75 4.61
CA GLY A 422 -2.21 19.48 5.91
C GLY A 422 -2.34 20.65 6.87
N VAL A 423 -1.26 20.91 7.60
CA VAL A 423 -1.20 21.99 8.61
C VAL A 423 0.16 22.71 8.56
N PHE A 424 0.17 23.97 8.98
CA PHE A 424 1.41 24.70 9.29
C PHE A 424 1.76 24.55 10.76
N GLY A 425 3.04 24.70 11.09
CA GLY A 425 3.48 24.71 12.46
C GLY A 425 4.83 25.38 12.66
N GLU A 426 5.21 25.51 13.91
CA GLU A 426 6.49 26.06 14.38
C GLU A 426 7.27 25.00 15.14
N LEU A 427 8.59 24.96 14.93
CA LEU A 427 9.48 24.05 15.68
C LEU A 427 9.51 24.46 17.17
N GLU A 428 9.43 23.48 18.06
CA GLU A 428 9.63 23.64 19.51
C GLU A 428 11.05 23.32 19.96
#